data_fe6fedbf9685d390609a26a85f40b786
#
_entry.id   fe6fedbf9685d390609a26a85f40b786
#
_cell.length_a   1.000
_cell.length_b   1.000
_cell.length_c   1.000
_cell.angle_alpha   90.00
_cell.angle_beta   90.00
_cell.angle_gamma   90.00
#
_symmetry.space_group_name_H-M   'P 1'
#
loop_
_entity.id
_entity.type
_entity.pdbx_description
1 polymer ?
#
loop_
_entity_poly.entity_id
_entity_poly.type
_entity_poly.pdbx_seq_one_letter_code
_entity_poly.pdbx_strand_id
1 'polypeptide(L)'
;MIKHLYRTLTWPESKQRAEEGAVIVIPIAAIEQHGYHLPIDVDNVLVEHVTEEAARRSEGLILTAPMIHYGFNEHNMGFPGTISIRETVFMDFVYDVAHSFVRQGFDRIVLINGHGSNQMLCNLVARRVVI
;
A
#
# COMPACT_ATOMS: atom_id res chain seq x y z
N MET A 1 13.83 -20.44 -1.53
CA MET A 1 13.78 -19.00 -1.89
C MET A 1 12.85 -18.30 -0.90
N ILE A 2 13.31 -17.23 -0.26
CA ILE A 2 12.49 -16.49 0.71
C ILE A 2 11.37 -15.75 -0.02
N LYS A 3 10.12 -15.98 0.39
CA LYS A 3 8.97 -15.28 -0.17
C LYS A 3 8.93 -13.85 0.38
N HIS A 4 8.81 -12.86 -0.49
CA HIS A 4 8.75 -11.43 -0.16
C HIS A 4 7.40 -10.77 -0.51
N LEU A 5 6.52 -11.49 -1.22
CA LEU A 5 5.17 -11.05 -1.54
C LEU A 5 4.17 -11.74 -0.61
N TYR A 6 3.46 -10.96 0.21
CA TYR A 6 2.47 -11.48 1.15
C TYR A 6 1.42 -12.36 0.48
N ARG A 7 0.95 -11.98 -0.72
CA ARG A 7 -0.05 -12.70 -1.52
C ARG A 7 0.36 -14.14 -1.91
N THR A 8 1.63 -14.51 -1.75
CA THR A 8 2.15 -15.85 -2.08
C THR A 8 2.30 -16.74 -0.86
N LEU A 9 2.02 -16.22 0.34
CA LEU A 9 2.08 -16.99 1.58
C LEU A 9 0.82 -17.83 1.77
N THR A 10 1.00 -19.01 2.35
CA THR A 10 -0.09 -19.73 2.99
C THR A 10 -0.40 -19.12 4.36
N TRP A 11 -1.55 -19.42 4.95
CA TRP A 11 -1.87 -18.87 6.29
C TRP A 11 -0.90 -19.29 7.40
N PRO A 12 -0.33 -20.54 7.43
CA PRO A 12 0.71 -20.87 8.41
C PRO A 12 2.01 -20.09 8.21
N GLU A 13 2.41 -19.89 6.95
CA GLU A 13 3.57 -19.05 6.60
C GLU A 13 3.35 -17.60 7.04
N SER A 14 2.14 -17.04 6.84
CA SER A 14 1.80 -15.70 7.31
C SER A 14 1.95 -15.57 8.81
N LYS A 15 1.43 -16.54 9.58
CA LYS A 15 1.58 -16.58 11.04
C LYS A 15 3.06 -16.62 11.44
N GLN A 16 3.84 -17.52 10.85
CA GLN A 16 5.27 -17.62 11.11
C GLN A 16 6.00 -16.30 10.84
N ARG A 17 5.68 -15.64 9.72
CA ARG A 17 6.31 -14.35 9.37
C ARG A 17 5.98 -13.24 10.37
N ALA A 18 4.76 -13.22 10.92
CA ALA A 18 4.40 -12.30 12.00
C ALA A 18 5.22 -12.59 13.27
N GLU A 19 5.32 -13.85 13.69
CA GLU A 19 6.11 -14.28 14.86
C GLU A 19 7.62 -13.97 14.70
N GLU A 20 8.15 -14.02 13.47
CA GLU A 20 9.53 -13.62 13.13
C GLU A 20 9.72 -12.10 13.12
N GLY A 21 8.65 -11.32 13.28
CA GLY A 21 8.69 -9.86 13.29
C GLY A 21 8.92 -9.23 11.92
N ALA A 22 8.40 -9.84 10.86
CA ALA A 22 8.46 -9.24 9.52
C ALA A 22 7.75 -7.88 9.46
N VAL A 23 8.27 -6.99 8.62
CA VAL A 23 7.66 -5.68 8.35
C VAL A 23 6.68 -5.81 7.19
N ILE A 24 5.43 -5.42 7.38
CA ILE A 24 4.46 -5.29 6.30
C ILE A 24 4.62 -3.92 5.63
N VAL A 25 4.82 -3.93 4.32
CA VAL A 25 4.78 -2.72 3.48
C VAL A 25 3.50 -2.76 2.66
N ILE A 26 2.66 -1.74 2.80
CA ILE A 26 1.41 -1.57 2.03
C ILE A 26 1.65 -0.49 0.99
N PRO A 27 1.81 -0.84 -0.31
CA PRO A 27 1.89 0.13 -1.39
C PRO A 27 0.51 0.72 -1.68
N ILE A 28 0.46 2.04 -1.86
CA ILE A 28 -0.77 2.80 -2.09
C ILE A 28 -0.53 3.81 -3.21
N ALA A 29 -1.41 3.86 -4.19
CA ALA A 29 -1.25 4.74 -5.34
C ALA A 29 -2.59 5.34 -5.82
N ALA A 30 -2.67 5.70 -7.10
CA ALA A 30 -3.88 6.22 -7.74
C ALA A 30 -3.84 5.98 -9.26
N ILE A 31 -4.96 6.21 -9.90
CA ILE A 31 -5.10 6.27 -11.36
C ILE A 31 -5.35 7.71 -11.74
N GLU A 32 -4.38 8.36 -12.40
CA GLU A 32 -4.49 9.76 -12.82
C GLU A 32 -3.66 10.09 -14.09
N GLN A 33 -3.94 11.23 -14.66
CA GLN A 33 -3.18 11.73 -15.82
C GLN A 33 -1.73 12.07 -15.42
N HIS A 34 -0.80 11.78 -16.31
CA HIS A 34 0.63 12.15 -16.23
C HIS A 34 1.11 12.81 -17.53
N GLY A 35 0.36 13.79 -18.01
CA GLY A 35 0.59 14.44 -19.28
C GLY A 35 0.16 13.57 -20.47
N TYR A 36 0.47 14.06 -21.68
CA TYR A 36 0.02 13.42 -22.93
C TYR A 36 0.80 12.16 -23.31
N HIS A 37 1.94 11.89 -22.68
CA HIS A 37 2.92 10.89 -23.12
C HIS A 37 3.05 9.69 -22.15
N LEU A 38 2.53 9.78 -20.94
CA LEU A 38 2.58 8.71 -19.97
C LEU A 38 1.19 8.07 -19.75
N PRO A 39 1.12 6.78 -19.43
CA PRO A 39 -0.14 6.14 -19.07
C PRO A 39 -0.69 6.67 -17.75
N ILE A 40 -1.97 6.43 -17.50
CA ILE A 40 -2.66 6.84 -16.27
C ILE A 40 -2.29 5.97 -15.04
N ASP A 41 -1.46 4.96 -15.23
CA ASP A 41 -1.09 3.96 -14.20
C ASP A 41 0.33 4.19 -13.63
N VAL A 42 0.92 5.35 -13.86
CA VAL A 42 2.31 5.65 -13.46
C VAL A 42 2.54 5.44 -11.97
N ASP A 43 1.67 5.98 -11.13
CA ASP A 43 1.81 5.89 -9.67
C ASP A 43 1.83 4.45 -9.18
N ASN A 44 0.94 3.61 -9.72
CA ASN A 44 0.87 2.19 -9.40
C ASN A 44 2.15 1.47 -9.80
N VAL A 45 2.58 1.63 -11.04
CA VAL A 45 3.79 0.96 -11.56
C VAL A 45 5.02 1.33 -10.73
N LEU A 46 5.18 2.61 -10.39
CA LEU A 46 6.34 3.08 -9.65
C LEU A 46 6.35 2.55 -8.21
N VAL A 47 5.25 2.69 -7.48
CA VAL A 47 5.22 2.28 -6.08
C VAL A 47 5.29 0.76 -5.92
N GLU A 48 4.65 0.00 -6.82
CA GLU A 48 4.75 -1.46 -6.82
C GLU A 48 6.19 -1.91 -7.04
N HIS A 49 6.85 -1.37 -8.08
CA HIS A 49 8.23 -1.73 -8.38
C HIS A 49 9.18 -1.41 -7.21
N VAL A 50 9.07 -0.22 -6.63
CA VAL A 50 9.92 0.20 -5.50
C VAL A 50 9.72 -0.70 -4.29
N THR A 51 8.47 -1.01 -3.95
CA THR A 51 8.17 -1.82 -2.76
C THR A 51 8.54 -3.29 -2.93
N GLU A 52 8.29 -3.87 -4.09
CA GLU A 52 8.67 -5.26 -4.37
C GLU A 52 10.20 -5.42 -4.41
N GLU A 53 10.91 -4.47 -5.02
CA GLU A 53 12.36 -4.50 -5.07
C GLU A 53 12.99 -4.29 -3.70
N ALA A 54 12.45 -3.40 -2.87
CA ALA A 54 12.88 -3.23 -1.48
C ALA A 54 12.69 -4.53 -0.68
N ALA A 55 11.53 -5.16 -0.82
CA ALA A 55 11.25 -6.43 -0.14
C ALA A 55 12.18 -7.56 -0.62
N ARG A 56 12.44 -7.64 -1.92
CA ARG A 56 13.38 -8.63 -2.48
C ARG A 56 14.79 -8.47 -1.91
N ARG A 57 15.26 -7.21 -1.74
CA ARG A 57 16.60 -6.90 -1.20
C ARG A 57 16.70 -7.03 0.32
N SER A 58 15.58 -7.08 1.02
CA SER A 58 15.55 -7.10 2.49
C SER A 58 15.92 -8.45 3.12
N GLU A 59 16.24 -9.45 2.30
CA GLU A 59 16.59 -10.81 2.74
C GLU A 59 15.54 -11.44 3.67
N GLY A 60 14.28 -11.08 3.44
CA GLY A 60 13.14 -11.62 4.18
C GLY A 60 12.63 -10.73 5.31
N LEU A 61 13.24 -9.58 5.59
CA LEU A 61 12.71 -8.66 6.60
C LEU A 61 11.36 -8.07 6.19
N ILE A 62 11.17 -7.75 4.91
CA ILE A 62 9.99 -7.07 4.39
C ILE A 62 9.08 -8.04 3.64
N LEU A 63 7.77 -7.89 3.86
CA LEU A 63 6.70 -8.49 3.07
C LEU A 63 5.88 -7.38 2.40
N THR A 64 5.81 -7.38 1.08
CA THR A 64 4.93 -6.45 0.34
C THR A 64 3.51 -7.00 0.31
N ALA A 65 2.57 -6.26 0.87
CA ALA A 65 1.13 -6.53 0.79
C ALA A 65 0.60 -6.30 -0.64
N PRO A 66 -0.56 -6.86 -1.01
CA PRO A 66 -1.26 -6.45 -2.23
C PRO A 66 -1.48 -4.94 -2.25
N MET A 67 -1.24 -4.33 -3.41
CA MET A 67 -1.30 -2.88 -3.57
C MET A 67 -2.73 -2.35 -3.52
N ILE A 68 -2.89 -1.15 -2.97
CA ILE A 68 -4.11 -0.35 -3.05
C ILE A 68 -3.99 0.57 -4.26
N HIS A 69 -4.66 0.19 -5.36
CA HIS A 69 -4.52 0.82 -6.67
C HIS A 69 -5.23 2.17 -6.81
N TYR A 70 -6.24 2.45 -5.99
CA TYR A 70 -7.09 3.62 -6.11
C TYR A 70 -6.95 4.51 -4.89
N GLY A 71 -6.78 5.82 -5.13
CA GLY A 71 -6.59 6.84 -4.10
C GLY A 71 -7.61 7.97 -4.17
N PHE A 72 -7.40 8.99 -3.33
CA PHE A 72 -8.14 10.24 -3.38
C PHE A 72 -7.56 11.15 -4.47
N ASN A 73 -8.39 11.51 -5.46
CA ASN A 73 -7.92 12.21 -6.67
C ASN A 73 -8.96 13.18 -7.25
N GLU A 74 -9.82 13.73 -6.39
CA GLU A 74 -10.96 14.56 -6.79
C GLU A 74 -10.54 15.79 -7.61
N HIS A 75 -9.39 16.39 -7.28
CA HIS A 75 -8.88 17.58 -7.99
C HIS A 75 -8.44 17.30 -9.44
N ASN A 76 -8.22 16.04 -9.80
CA ASN A 76 -7.86 15.61 -11.16
C ASN A 76 -9.05 15.04 -11.97
N MET A 77 -10.26 15.03 -11.43
CA MET A 77 -11.44 14.44 -12.08
C MET A 77 -11.82 15.14 -13.41
N GLY A 78 -11.31 16.33 -13.68
CA GLY A 78 -11.45 17.00 -14.98
C GLY A 78 -10.67 16.32 -16.12
N PHE A 79 -9.74 15.41 -15.82
CA PHE A 79 -8.99 14.66 -16.81
C PHE A 79 -9.60 13.27 -17.02
N PRO A 80 -9.97 12.90 -18.27
CA PRO A 80 -10.52 11.58 -18.57
C PRO A 80 -9.58 10.46 -18.13
N GLY A 81 -10.17 9.37 -17.60
CA GLY A 81 -9.44 8.21 -17.09
C GLY A 81 -9.05 8.29 -15.61
N THR A 82 -9.15 9.45 -14.96
CA THR A 82 -8.93 9.59 -13.52
C THR A 82 -9.99 8.85 -12.73
N ILE A 83 -9.57 8.16 -11.67
CA ILE A 83 -10.46 7.51 -10.70
C ILE A 83 -10.18 8.08 -9.31
N SER A 84 -11.23 8.54 -8.62
CA SER A 84 -11.13 9.07 -7.27
C SER A 84 -11.99 8.27 -6.31
N ILE A 85 -11.41 7.93 -5.16
CA ILE A 85 -12.15 7.39 -4.02
C ILE A 85 -12.37 8.53 -3.02
N ARG A 86 -13.56 8.63 -2.45
CA ARG A 86 -13.84 9.64 -1.42
C ARG A 86 -12.88 9.49 -0.24
N GLU A 87 -12.43 10.60 0.33
CA GLU A 87 -11.41 10.63 1.38
C GLU A 87 -11.76 9.75 2.59
N THR A 88 -13.01 9.78 3.03
CA THR A 88 -13.47 8.95 4.17
C THR A 88 -13.43 7.46 3.86
N VAL A 89 -13.90 7.06 2.66
CA VAL A 89 -13.87 5.67 2.21
C VAL A 89 -12.43 5.19 2.06
N PHE A 90 -11.56 6.01 1.49
CA PHE A 90 -10.14 5.71 1.34
C PHE A 90 -9.48 5.49 2.71
N MET A 91 -9.68 6.42 3.66
CA MET A 91 -9.10 6.29 5.00
C MET A 91 -9.60 5.06 5.73
N ASP A 92 -10.89 4.76 5.68
CA ASP A 92 -11.46 3.59 6.35
C ASP A 92 -10.96 2.30 5.71
N PHE A 93 -10.87 2.23 4.38
CA PHE A 93 -10.34 1.07 3.69
C PHE A 93 -8.85 0.80 4.02
N VAL A 94 -8.01 1.85 3.96
CA VAL A 94 -6.58 1.71 4.30
C VAL A 94 -6.40 1.34 5.77
N TYR A 95 -7.23 1.91 6.66
CA TYR A 95 -7.25 1.56 8.07
C TYR A 95 -7.61 0.07 8.28
N ASP A 96 -8.68 -0.41 7.65
CA ASP A 96 -9.12 -1.80 7.80
C ASP A 96 -8.06 -2.78 7.31
N VAL A 97 -7.39 -2.47 6.20
CA VAL A 97 -6.28 -3.28 5.68
C VAL A 97 -5.12 -3.31 6.69
N ALA A 98 -4.65 -2.15 7.13
CA ALA A 98 -3.53 -2.06 8.07
C ALA A 98 -3.86 -2.70 9.42
N HIS A 99 -5.05 -2.42 9.97
CA HIS A 99 -5.52 -2.98 11.24
C HIS A 99 -5.71 -4.51 11.18
N SER A 100 -6.03 -5.04 10.01
CA SER A 100 -6.09 -6.50 9.83
C SER A 100 -4.72 -7.16 10.04
N PHE A 101 -3.64 -6.54 9.57
CA PHE A 101 -2.28 -7.02 9.84
C PHE A 101 -1.92 -6.93 11.32
N VAL A 102 -2.29 -5.84 12.01
CA VAL A 102 -2.10 -5.72 13.46
C VAL A 102 -2.79 -6.86 14.20
N ARG A 103 -4.04 -7.15 13.86
CA ARG A 103 -4.80 -8.25 14.49
C ARG A 103 -4.22 -9.64 14.22
N GLN A 104 -3.41 -9.78 13.19
CA GLN A 104 -2.72 -11.02 12.84
C GLN A 104 -1.30 -11.11 13.44
N GLY A 105 -0.91 -10.14 14.26
CA GLY A 105 0.35 -10.17 15.00
C GLY A 105 1.51 -9.46 14.31
N PHE A 106 1.28 -8.74 13.20
CA PHE A 106 2.29 -7.86 12.63
C PHE A 106 2.29 -6.53 13.38
N ASP A 107 3.38 -6.21 14.02
CA ASP A 107 3.55 -5.01 14.84
C ASP A 107 4.32 -3.87 14.12
N ARG A 108 4.83 -4.14 12.93
CA ARG A 108 5.55 -3.18 12.09
C ARG A 108 4.92 -3.06 10.71
N ILE A 109 4.20 -1.96 10.49
CA ILE A 109 3.47 -1.68 9.25
C ILE A 109 3.93 -0.35 8.68
N VAL A 110 4.26 -0.33 7.39
CA VAL A 110 4.70 0.86 6.66
C VAL A 110 3.75 1.09 5.49
N LEU A 111 3.18 2.28 5.41
CA LEU A 111 2.41 2.74 4.26
C LEU A 111 3.37 3.44 3.29
N ILE A 112 3.54 2.92 2.09
CA ILE A 112 4.33 3.56 1.03
C ILE A 112 3.36 4.17 0.01
N ASN A 113 3.34 5.48 -0.02
CA ASN A 113 2.43 6.24 -0.87
C ASN A 113 3.12 6.71 -2.15
N GLY A 114 2.58 6.33 -3.30
CA GLY A 114 3.01 6.73 -4.64
C GLY A 114 2.23 7.90 -5.24
N HIS A 115 1.24 8.49 -4.52
CA HIS A 115 0.37 9.55 -5.03
C HIS A 115 0.25 10.72 -4.06
N GLY A 116 0.56 11.93 -4.51
CA GLY A 116 0.66 13.12 -3.65
C GLY A 116 -0.57 13.39 -2.79
N SER A 117 -1.77 13.26 -3.35
CA SER A 117 -3.03 13.60 -2.66
C SER A 117 -3.42 12.63 -1.54
N ASN A 118 -2.86 11.41 -1.54
CA ASN A 118 -3.06 10.46 -0.47
C ASN A 118 -2.28 10.79 0.80
N GLN A 119 -1.23 11.60 0.72
CA GLN A 119 -0.23 11.75 1.81
C GLN A 119 -0.85 12.14 3.14
N MET A 120 -1.68 13.18 3.17
CA MET A 120 -2.32 13.62 4.41
C MET A 120 -3.25 12.56 4.99
N LEU A 121 -3.98 11.86 4.13
CA LEU A 121 -4.91 10.79 4.51
C LEU A 121 -4.15 9.58 5.07
N CYS A 122 -3.08 9.16 4.43
CA CYS A 122 -2.21 8.09 4.92
C CYS A 122 -1.60 8.43 6.29
N ASN A 123 -1.19 9.67 6.53
CA ASN A 123 -0.68 10.12 7.81
C ASN A 123 -1.74 10.02 8.91
N LEU A 124 -3.00 10.40 8.62
CA LEU A 124 -4.10 10.26 9.57
C LEU A 124 -4.41 8.79 9.87
N VAL A 125 -4.42 7.94 8.84
CA VAL A 125 -4.62 6.50 9.01
C VAL A 125 -3.52 5.87 9.85
N ALA A 126 -2.25 6.19 9.57
CA ALA A 126 -1.13 5.67 10.34
C ALA A 126 -1.27 5.99 11.82
N ARG A 127 -1.70 7.21 12.17
CA ARG A 127 -1.97 7.59 13.57
C ARG A 127 -3.13 6.82 14.19
N ARG A 128 -4.19 6.53 13.42
CA ARG A 128 -5.34 5.73 13.91
C ARG A 128 -4.97 4.27 14.19
N VAL A 129 -4.06 3.70 13.42
CA VAL A 129 -3.64 2.29 13.58
C VAL A 129 -2.78 2.09 14.83
N VAL A 130 -2.02 3.11 15.25
CA VAL A 130 -1.07 3.04 16.39
C VAL A 130 -1.77 3.22 17.75
N ILE A 131 -2.97 3.77 17.80
CA ILE A 131 -3.75 4.00 19.02
C ILE A 131 -4.58 2.78 19.37
#